data_eb5d5ec470c1ac1e187859158fd77b81
#
_entry.id   eb5d5ec470c1ac1e187859158fd77b81
#
_cell.length_a   1.000
_cell.length_b   1.000
_cell.length_c   1.000
_cell.angle_alpha   90.00
_cell.angle_beta   90.00
_cell.angle_gamma   90.00
#
_symmetry.space_group_name_H-M   'P 1'
#
loop_
_entity.id
_entity.type
_entity.pdbx_description
1 polymer ?
#
loop_
_entity_poly.entity_id
_entity_poly.type
_entity_poly.pdbx_seq_one_letter_code
_entity_poly.pdbx_strand_id
1 'polypeptide(L)'
;MLRPRETRELRLFSHDLSIIPTATVSWAHDVAGNAIATIVFDDPTDHLVIESRASVELTAPAWPVFAIAASAAQYPFVYAADEWTDLGALTVPQYDDVDGRLSRWVEGFIMARPTDTLSLLKDISNGVFTQISYQSRDDEGTQSPIETLDRGWGSCRDFAVLLAEAARRLGLGVRIVSGYLSDPEIGLVGSAGPGSTHAWVEMFIPGAGWIAFDPTNRSVGSGNLIPLAVARNIAQVTPVAGTFIGTNVDLLSMEVMVKMESATAQNNSLLAQGGGADIALL
;
A
#
# COMPACT_ATOMS: atom_id res chain seq x y z
N MET A 1 -10.51 -4.20 -6.35
CA MET A 1 -10.31 -3.01 -5.47
C MET A 1 -9.53 -1.93 -6.23
N LEU A 2 -10.19 -1.16 -7.11
CA LEU A 2 -9.54 -0.15 -7.96
C LEU A 2 -10.02 1.29 -7.63
N ARG A 3 -10.96 1.44 -6.69
CA ARG A 3 -11.45 2.75 -6.26
C ARG A 3 -10.51 3.35 -5.22
N PRO A 4 -9.99 4.58 -5.43
CA PRO A 4 -9.15 5.26 -4.44
C PRO A 4 -9.86 5.39 -3.09
N ARG A 5 -9.11 5.14 -2.03
CA ARG A 5 -9.57 5.21 -0.66
C ARG A 5 -9.39 6.64 -0.14
N GLU A 6 -10.48 7.28 0.26
CA GLU A 6 -10.41 8.58 0.90
C GLU A 6 -9.68 8.50 2.26
N THR A 7 -8.85 9.47 2.51
CA THR A 7 -8.09 9.64 3.77
C THR A 7 -8.18 11.09 4.23
N ARG A 8 -7.50 11.44 5.30
CA ARG A 8 -7.35 12.84 5.71
C ARG A 8 -6.66 13.68 4.63
N GLU A 9 -5.80 13.08 3.84
CA GLU A 9 -4.89 13.74 2.89
C GLU A 9 -5.23 13.44 1.42
N LEU A 10 -6.25 12.60 1.18
CA LEU A 10 -6.74 12.28 -0.15
C LEU A 10 -8.27 12.39 -0.20
N ARG A 11 -8.77 13.22 -1.10
CA ARG A 11 -10.18 13.37 -1.40
C ARG A 11 -10.50 12.82 -2.78
N LEU A 12 -11.54 12.02 -2.90
CA LEU A 12 -12.03 11.47 -4.15
C LEU A 12 -13.19 12.34 -4.68
N PHE A 13 -13.02 12.94 -5.87
CA PHE A 13 -14.07 13.74 -6.51
C PHE A 13 -14.99 12.90 -7.39
N SER A 14 -14.40 11.97 -8.15
CA SER A 14 -15.17 11.06 -9.01
C SER A 14 -14.45 9.72 -9.16
N HIS A 15 -15.25 8.70 -9.42
CA HIS A 15 -14.75 7.37 -9.78
C HIS A 15 -15.72 6.73 -10.75
N ASP A 16 -15.20 6.22 -11.87
CA ASP A 16 -15.92 5.47 -12.86
C ASP A 16 -15.24 4.13 -13.11
N LEU A 17 -16.04 3.09 -13.32
CA LEU A 17 -15.57 1.72 -13.58
C LEU A 17 -16.23 1.20 -14.84
N SER A 18 -15.45 0.98 -15.87
CA SER A 18 -15.88 0.39 -17.14
C SER A 18 -15.35 -1.03 -17.28
N ILE A 19 -16.19 -1.94 -17.80
CA ILE A 19 -15.86 -3.37 -17.90
C ILE A 19 -16.31 -3.87 -19.26
N ILE A 20 -15.44 -4.56 -19.95
CA ILE A 20 -15.71 -5.22 -21.24
C ILE A 20 -15.30 -6.69 -21.10
N PRO A 21 -16.19 -7.65 -21.43
CA PRO A 21 -17.59 -7.48 -21.88
C PRO A 21 -18.49 -6.93 -20.77
N THR A 22 -19.68 -6.52 -21.12
CA THR A 22 -20.70 -6.05 -20.17
C THR A 22 -20.94 -7.10 -19.09
N ALA A 23 -20.97 -6.66 -17.85
CA ALA A 23 -21.11 -7.52 -16.69
C ALA A 23 -22.02 -6.91 -15.63
N THR A 24 -22.51 -7.75 -14.74
CA THR A 24 -23.22 -7.29 -13.54
C THR A 24 -22.18 -6.90 -12.48
N VAL A 25 -22.26 -5.67 -11.98
CA VAL A 25 -21.35 -5.14 -10.95
C VAL A 25 -22.12 -4.86 -9.67
N SER A 26 -21.64 -5.40 -8.56
CA SER A 26 -22.14 -5.10 -7.22
C SER A 26 -21.01 -4.57 -6.33
N TRP A 27 -21.36 -3.61 -5.46
CA TRP A 27 -20.40 -2.97 -4.57
C TRP A 27 -20.66 -3.33 -3.12
N ALA A 28 -19.58 -3.57 -2.40
CA ALA A 28 -19.57 -3.79 -0.95
C ALA A 28 -18.34 -3.16 -0.32
N HIS A 29 -18.31 -3.13 1.01
CA HIS A 29 -17.09 -2.82 1.76
C HIS A 29 -16.69 -4.04 2.59
N ASP A 30 -15.39 -4.32 2.63
CA ASP A 30 -14.85 -5.34 3.51
C ASP A 30 -14.69 -4.82 4.96
N VAL A 31 -14.19 -5.67 5.84
CA VAL A 31 -13.94 -5.33 7.26
C VAL A 31 -12.91 -4.21 7.45
N ALA A 32 -12.06 -3.96 6.47
CA ALA A 32 -11.09 -2.86 6.50
C ALA A 32 -11.66 -1.57 5.85
N GLY A 33 -12.91 -1.61 5.37
CA GLY A 33 -13.58 -0.52 4.68
C GLY A 33 -13.08 -0.30 3.25
N ASN A 34 -12.45 -1.29 2.62
CA ASN A 34 -12.09 -1.22 1.21
C ASN A 34 -13.31 -1.37 0.32
N ALA A 35 -13.42 -0.57 -0.73
CA ALA A 35 -14.48 -0.70 -1.72
C ALA A 35 -14.19 -1.88 -2.65
N ILE A 36 -15.09 -2.87 -2.66
CA ILE A 36 -14.97 -4.08 -3.48
C ILE A 36 -16.07 -4.08 -4.53
N ALA A 37 -15.68 -4.10 -5.81
CA ALA A 37 -16.58 -4.39 -6.91
C ALA A 37 -16.52 -5.90 -7.20
N THR A 38 -17.64 -6.58 -7.03
CA THR A 38 -17.81 -7.96 -7.49
C THR A 38 -18.43 -7.93 -8.89
N ILE A 39 -17.75 -8.56 -9.84
CA ILE A 39 -18.11 -8.55 -11.26
C ILE A 39 -18.48 -9.97 -11.66
N VAL A 40 -19.66 -10.13 -12.24
CA VAL A 40 -20.19 -11.41 -12.73
C VAL A 40 -20.49 -11.29 -14.20
N PHE A 41 -19.93 -12.21 -15.00
CA PHE A 41 -20.14 -12.31 -16.43
C PHE A 41 -21.14 -13.42 -16.73
N ASP A 42 -22.11 -13.13 -17.58
CA ASP A 42 -23.13 -14.11 -17.97
C ASP A 42 -22.71 -14.93 -19.20
N ASP A 43 -21.87 -14.34 -20.06
CA ASP A 43 -21.44 -14.96 -21.31
C ASP A 43 -19.92 -15.26 -21.28
N PRO A 44 -19.49 -16.33 -21.96
CA PRO A 44 -18.06 -16.61 -22.19
C PRO A 44 -17.40 -15.47 -22.97
N THR A 45 -16.14 -15.20 -22.63
CA THR A 45 -15.31 -14.20 -23.32
C THR A 45 -13.88 -14.70 -23.46
N ASP A 46 -13.20 -14.24 -24.48
CA ASP A 46 -11.76 -14.47 -24.71
C ASP A 46 -10.89 -13.29 -24.28
N HIS A 47 -11.49 -12.20 -23.83
CA HIS A 47 -10.80 -11.05 -23.31
C HIS A 47 -11.60 -10.34 -22.19
N LEU A 48 -10.87 -9.72 -21.29
CA LEU A 48 -11.43 -8.91 -20.20
C LEU A 48 -10.67 -7.58 -20.16
N VAL A 49 -11.41 -6.48 -20.20
CA VAL A 49 -10.87 -5.14 -19.95
C VAL A 49 -11.57 -4.55 -18.73
N ILE A 50 -10.81 -4.12 -17.76
CA ILE A 50 -11.29 -3.39 -16.58
C ILE A 50 -10.60 -2.03 -16.58
N GLU A 51 -11.35 -0.97 -16.81
CA GLU A 51 -10.87 0.40 -16.77
C GLU A 51 -11.47 1.12 -15.56
N SER A 52 -10.59 1.67 -14.73
CA SER A 52 -10.98 2.48 -13.56
C SER A 52 -10.43 3.88 -13.73
N ARG A 53 -11.30 4.87 -13.74
CA ARG A 53 -10.96 6.30 -13.81
C ARG A 53 -11.35 6.98 -12.51
N ALA A 54 -10.44 7.77 -11.96
CA ALA A 54 -10.73 8.54 -10.75
C ALA A 54 -10.11 9.94 -10.83
N SER A 55 -10.81 10.92 -10.28
CA SER A 55 -10.28 12.25 -10.03
C SER A 55 -10.07 12.40 -8.52
N VAL A 56 -8.86 12.72 -8.11
CA VAL A 56 -8.47 12.84 -6.71
C VAL A 56 -7.73 14.14 -6.45
N GLU A 57 -7.84 14.61 -5.22
CA GLU A 57 -7.01 15.68 -4.68
C GLU A 57 -6.12 15.10 -3.60
N LEU A 58 -4.81 15.28 -3.73
CA LEU A 58 -3.82 14.88 -2.75
C LEU A 58 -3.29 16.14 -2.06
N THR A 59 -3.59 16.27 -0.76
CA THR A 59 -3.23 17.44 0.07
C THR A 59 -2.11 17.13 1.05
N ALA A 60 -1.51 15.95 0.95
CA ALA A 60 -0.43 15.52 1.83
C ALA A 60 0.78 16.47 1.73
N PRO A 61 1.31 16.96 2.86
CA PRO A 61 2.48 17.82 2.84
C PRO A 61 3.73 17.03 2.47
N ALA A 62 4.64 17.64 1.72
CA ALA A 62 5.94 17.04 1.39
C ALA A 62 6.79 16.73 2.62
N TRP A 63 6.60 17.51 3.70
CA TRP A 63 7.30 17.34 4.98
C TRP A 63 6.29 17.18 6.13
N PRO A 64 5.75 15.95 6.34
CA PRO A 64 4.72 15.75 7.33
C PRO A 64 5.28 15.86 8.76
N VAL A 65 4.48 16.46 9.64
CA VAL A 65 4.73 16.49 11.07
C VAL A 65 3.69 15.63 11.76
N PHE A 66 4.14 14.67 12.56
CA PHE A 66 3.27 13.74 13.27
C PHE A 66 3.13 14.11 14.73
N ALA A 67 1.90 14.27 15.20
CA ALA A 67 1.57 14.56 16.60
C ALA A 67 1.56 13.25 17.42
N ILE A 68 2.74 12.67 17.67
CA ILE A 68 2.87 11.42 18.43
C ILE A 68 2.57 11.70 19.91
N ALA A 69 1.74 10.85 20.54
CA ALA A 69 1.45 10.92 21.95
C ALA A 69 2.75 10.72 22.77
N ALA A 70 2.88 11.44 23.89
CA ALA A 70 4.06 11.34 24.75
C ALA A 70 4.32 9.90 25.23
N SER A 71 3.26 9.11 25.43
CA SER A 71 3.34 7.69 25.81
C SER A 71 3.95 6.79 24.75
N ALA A 72 3.96 7.22 23.47
CA ALA A 72 4.47 6.45 22.34
C ALA A 72 5.66 7.13 21.65
N ALA A 73 6.15 8.25 22.17
CA ALA A 73 7.29 8.96 21.62
C ALA A 73 8.58 8.13 21.69
N GLN A 74 8.67 7.23 22.66
CA GLN A 74 9.82 6.34 22.84
C GLN A 74 9.40 4.86 22.77
N TYR A 75 10.20 4.05 22.08
CA TYR A 75 10.08 2.60 22.03
C TYR A 75 10.98 1.96 23.11
N PRO A 76 10.54 0.92 23.86
CA PRO A 76 9.22 0.28 23.74
C PRO A 76 8.11 1.12 24.42
N PHE A 77 6.92 1.07 23.82
CA PHE A 77 5.70 1.60 24.42
C PHE A 77 4.57 0.56 24.42
N VAL A 78 3.51 0.83 25.12
CA VAL A 78 2.33 -0.04 25.20
C VAL A 78 1.11 0.75 24.71
N TYR A 79 0.33 0.15 23.83
CA TYR A 79 -0.97 0.69 23.42
C TYR A 79 -1.95 0.78 24.60
N ALA A 80 -2.86 1.73 24.56
CA ALA A 80 -4.02 1.69 25.45
C ALA A 80 -4.83 0.40 25.20
N ALA A 81 -5.58 -0.05 26.22
CA ALA A 81 -6.32 -1.32 26.14
C ALA A 81 -7.30 -1.37 24.96
N ASP A 82 -7.99 -0.26 24.69
CA ASP A 82 -8.92 -0.15 23.57
C ASP A 82 -8.19 -0.16 22.24
N GLU A 83 -7.08 0.60 22.10
CA GLU A 83 -6.24 0.57 20.87
C GLU A 83 -5.71 -0.83 20.61
N TRP A 84 -5.22 -1.53 21.63
CA TRP A 84 -4.73 -2.90 21.51
C TRP A 84 -5.82 -3.85 21.02
N THR A 85 -7.03 -3.73 21.58
CA THR A 85 -8.19 -4.55 21.22
C THR A 85 -8.61 -4.29 19.78
N ASP A 86 -8.70 -3.02 19.38
CA ASP A 86 -9.14 -2.63 18.03
C ASP A 86 -8.08 -2.94 16.96
N LEU A 87 -6.80 -2.82 17.27
CA LEU A 87 -5.72 -3.25 16.39
C LEU A 87 -5.70 -4.77 16.18
N GLY A 88 -5.97 -5.52 17.24
CA GLY A 88 -6.17 -6.97 17.19
C GLY A 88 -5.16 -7.70 16.30
N ALA A 89 -5.66 -8.36 15.24
CA ALA A 89 -4.84 -9.14 14.32
C ALA A 89 -3.81 -8.32 13.52
N LEU A 90 -3.90 -6.99 13.51
CA LEU A 90 -2.92 -6.13 12.85
C LEU A 90 -1.57 -6.07 13.60
N THR A 91 -1.55 -6.46 14.88
CA THR A 91 -0.33 -6.56 15.69
C THR A 91 0.33 -7.93 15.62
N VAL A 92 -0.38 -8.94 15.06
CA VAL A 92 0.06 -10.33 15.05
C VAL A 92 0.91 -10.62 13.82
N PRO A 93 2.16 -11.11 13.99
CA PRO A 93 2.98 -11.59 12.87
C PRO A 93 2.25 -12.63 12.02
N GLN A 94 2.43 -12.57 10.71
CA GLN A 94 1.76 -13.43 9.73
C GLN A 94 2.67 -14.55 9.22
N TYR A 95 3.96 -14.44 9.46
CA TYR A 95 4.96 -15.40 9.02
C TYR A 95 5.74 -15.94 10.20
N ASP A 96 6.03 -17.23 10.14
CA ASP A 96 6.88 -17.87 11.14
C ASP A 96 8.33 -17.38 11.06
N ASP A 97 8.98 -17.29 12.18
CA ASP A 97 10.40 -16.93 12.32
C ASP A 97 11.08 -17.93 13.27
N VAL A 98 11.03 -19.21 12.89
CA VAL A 98 11.44 -20.35 13.74
C VAL A 98 12.86 -20.17 14.24
N ASP A 99 13.76 -19.75 13.36
CA ASP A 99 15.17 -19.53 13.68
C ASP A 99 15.46 -18.14 14.24
N GLY A 100 14.46 -17.27 14.41
CA GLY A 100 14.62 -15.91 14.88
C GLY A 100 15.43 -15.01 13.94
N ARG A 101 15.46 -15.31 12.65
CA ARG A 101 16.24 -14.56 11.64
C ARG A 101 15.74 -13.13 11.48
N LEU A 102 14.41 -12.97 11.29
CA LEU A 102 13.78 -11.65 11.18
C LEU A 102 13.89 -10.89 12.51
N SER A 103 13.65 -11.56 13.62
CA SER A 103 13.73 -10.95 14.95
C SER A 103 15.14 -10.40 15.23
N ARG A 104 16.20 -11.14 14.89
CA ARG A 104 17.59 -10.66 15.02
C ARG A 104 17.88 -9.49 14.06
N TRP A 105 17.34 -9.53 12.86
CA TRP A 105 17.50 -8.44 11.91
C TRP A 105 16.89 -7.15 12.44
N VAL A 106 15.65 -7.22 12.96
CA VAL A 106 14.95 -6.07 13.58
C VAL A 106 15.71 -5.56 14.82
N GLU A 107 16.16 -6.46 15.69
CA GLU A 107 16.89 -6.09 16.91
C GLU A 107 18.19 -5.33 16.61
N GLY A 108 18.80 -5.58 15.44
CA GLY A 108 19.98 -4.85 14.97
C GLY A 108 19.78 -3.34 14.78
N PHE A 109 18.54 -2.85 14.71
CA PHE A 109 18.22 -1.42 14.62
C PHE A 109 17.99 -0.76 15.99
N ILE A 110 17.86 -1.54 17.06
CA ILE A 110 17.59 -1.03 18.41
C ILE A 110 18.93 -0.76 19.14
N MET A 111 19.45 0.43 18.93
CA MET A 111 20.77 0.82 19.52
C MET A 111 20.67 1.12 21.01
N ALA A 112 19.51 1.47 21.52
CA ALA A 112 19.26 1.77 22.93
C ALA A 112 17.78 1.50 23.30
N ARG A 113 17.51 1.31 24.58
CA ARG A 113 16.17 1.25 25.15
C ARG A 113 16.10 2.19 26.36
N PRO A 114 15.27 3.24 26.35
CA PRO A 114 14.35 3.63 25.27
C PRO A 114 15.05 4.29 24.08
N THR A 115 14.40 4.26 22.91
CA THR A 115 14.82 4.97 21.70
C THR A 115 13.61 5.72 21.09
N ASP A 116 13.87 6.75 20.28
CA ASP A 116 12.80 7.48 19.60
C ASP A 116 12.03 6.56 18.63
N THR A 117 10.72 6.48 18.80
CA THR A 117 9.86 5.55 18.04
C THR A 117 9.91 5.83 16.55
N LEU A 118 9.74 7.10 16.14
CA LEU A 118 9.69 7.43 14.71
C LEU A 118 11.04 7.22 14.04
N SER A 119 12.13 7.55 14.73
CA SER A 119 13.49 7.31 14.25
C SER A 119 13.75 5.82 14.05
N LEU A 120 13.41 4.98 15.02
CA LEU A 120 13.54 3.52 14.90
C LEU A 120 12.79 2.97 13.68
N LEU A 121 11.55 3.40 13.46
CA LEU A 121 10.75 2.92 12.33
C LEU A 121 11.31 3.40 10.99
N LYS A 122 11.83 4.63 10.93
CA LYS A 122 12.56 5.14 9.76
C LYS A 122 13.83 4.35 9.50
N ASP A 123 14.58 4.01 10.53
CA ASP A 123 15.83 3.23 10.40
C ASP A 123 15.54 1.82 9.88
N ILE A 124 14.50 1.14 10.36
CA ILE A 124 14.08 -0.17 9.84
C ILE A 124 13.63 -0.06 8.38
N SER A 125 12.81 0.95 8.04
CA SER A 125 12.37 1.21 6.66
C SER A 125 13.56 1.47 5.74
N ASN A 126 14.52 2.30 6.17
CA ASN A 126 15.77 2.54 5.46
C ASN A 126 16.63 1.28 5.35
N GLY A 127 16.60 0.43 6.39
CA GLY A 127 17.29 -0.86 6.40
C GLY A 127 16.80 -1.81 5.31
N VAL A 128 15.48 -1.85 5.07
CA VAL A 128 14.92 -2.60 3.93
C VAL A 128 15.53 -2.09 2.63
N PHE A 129 15.49 -0.78 2.38
CA PHE A 129 16.03 -0.19 1.15
C PHE A 129 17.53 -0.43 0.96
N THR A 130 18.32 -0.29 2.02
CA THR A 130 19.79 -0.33 1.92
C THR A 130 20.37 -1.73 1.86
N GLN A 131 19.65 -2.72 2.41
CA GLN A 131 20.14 -4.10 2.50
C GLN A 131 19.52 -5.02 1.44
N ILE A 132 18.40 -4.61 0.85
CA ILE A 132 17.68 -5.40 -0.15
C ILE A 132 17.67 -4.64 -1.48
N SER A 133 18.13 -5.29 -2.54
CA SER A 133 18.11 -4.70 -3.89
C SER A 133 16.71 -4.70 -4.47
N TYR A 134 16.22 -3.55 -4.93
CA TYR A 134 14.93 -3.48 -5.59
C TYR A 134 14.99 -4.13 -6.98
N GLN A 135 14.04 -5.02 -7.27
CA GLN A 135 13.82 -5.61 -8.59
C GLN A 135 12.32 -5.64 -8.88
N SER A 136 11.92 -5.03 -10.00
CA SER A 136 10.56 -5.20 -10.50
C SER A 136 10.32 -6.67 -10.85
N ARG A 137 9.13 -7.17 -10.54
CA ARG A 137 8.78 -8.55 -10.77
C ARG A 137 7.33 -8.66 -11.19
N ASP A 138 7.09 -9.23 -12.37
CA ASP A 138 5.76 -9.48 -12.92
C ASP A 138 5.16 -10.82 -12.45
N ASP A 139 6.00 -11.70 -11.90
CA ASP A 139 5.56 -12.99 -11.34
C ASP A 139 4.51 -12.80 -10.24
N GLU A 140 3.54 -13.69 -10.22
CA GLU A 140 2.56 -13.77 -9.14
C GLU A 140 3.20 -14.06 -7.78
N GLY A 141 2.49 -13.65 -6.73
CA GLY A 141 2.86 -13.91 -5.35
C GLY A 141 3.82 -12.88 -4.77
N THR A 142 4.23 -13.15 -3.55
CA THR A 142 5.09 -12.30 -2.73
C THR A 142 6.07 -13.17 -1.96
N GLN A 143 7.30 -12.76 -1.88
CA GLN A 143 8.30 -13.45 -1.05
C GLN A 143 7.93 -13.30 0.43
N SER A 144 8.22 -14.33 1.22
CA SER A 144 8.19 -14.20 2.67
C SER A 144 9.29 -13.25 3.16
N PRO A 145 9.19 -12.70 4.37
CA PRO A 145 10.26 -11.86 4.95
C PRO A 145 11.63 -12.54 4.97
N ILE A 146 11.65 -13.84 5.31
CA ILE A 146 12.89 -14.62 5.35
C ILE A 146 13.47 -14.81 3.94
N GLU A 147 12.63 -15.16 2.97
CA GLU A 147 13.09 -15.27 1.58
C GLU A 147 13.65 -13.94 1.05
N THR A 148 13.02 -12.81 1.38
CA THR A 148 13.50 -11.48 0.97
C THR A 148 14.87 -11.19 1.59
N LEU A 149 15.05 -11.47 2.89
CA LEU A 149 16.33 -11.31 3.58
C LEU A 149 17.42 -12.24 3.03
N ASP A 150 17.08 -13.47 2.68
CA ASP A 150 18.06 -14.47 2.21
C ASP A 150 18.44 -14.26 0.76
N ARG A 151 17.49 -13.83 -0.08
CA ARG A 151 17.75 -13.52 -1.48
C ARG A 151 18.46 -12.18 -1.66
N GLY A 152 18.27 -11.23 -0.72
CA GLY A 152 18.84 -9.89 -0.81
C GLY A 152 18.24 -9.02 -1.92
N TRP A 153 17.09 -9.42 -2.47
CA TRP A 153 16.34 -8.64 -3.46
C TRP A 153 14.83 -8.88 -3.35
N GLY A 154 14.04 -7.93 -3.84
CA GLY A 154 12.59 -8.02 -3.87
C GLY A 154 11.93 -6.85 -4.60
N SER A 155 10.63 -6.97 -4.84
CA SER A 155 9.76 -5.92 -5.38
C SER A 155 9.17 -5.06 -4.25
N CYS A 156 8.40 -4.02 -4.60
CA CYS A 156 7.70 -3.19 -3.61
C CYS A 156 6.79 -4.01 -2.68
N ARG A 157 6.16 -5.08 -3.18
CA ARG A 157 5.32 -5.99 -2.37
C ARG A 157 6.15 -6.73 -1.32
N ASP A 158 7.32 -7.22 -1.71
CA ASP A 158 8.23 -7.95 -0.83
C ASP A 158 8.81 -7.03 0.25
N PHE A 159 9.14 -5.79 -0.13
CA PHE A 159 9.60 -4.74 0.79
C PHE A 159 8.53 -4.37 1.81
N ALA A 160 7.28 -4.19 1.35
CA ALA A 160 6.16 -3.89 2.22
C ALA A 160 5.89 -5.03 3.21
N VAL A 161 5.93 -6.29 2.77
CA VAL A 161 5.74 -7.45 3.64
C VAL A 161 6.88 -7.57 4.66
N LEU A 162 8.13 -7.40 4.25
CA LEU A 162 9.28 -7.43 5.15
C LEU A 162 9.16 -6.34 6.23
N LEU A 163 8.84 -5.10 5.85
CA LEU A 163 8.69 -4.00 6.79
C LEU A 163 7.50 -4.19 7.72
N ALA A 164 6.35 -4.69 7.20
CA ALA A 164 5.17 -4.98 8.01
C ALA A 164 5.47 -6.01 9.10
N GLU A 165 6.14 -7.11 8.74
CA GLU A 165 6.48 -8.15 9.70
C GLU A 165 7.55 -7.69 10.70
N ALA A 166 8.52 -6.90 10.25
CA ALA A 166 9.50 -6.28 11.14
C ALA A 166 8.84 -5.41 12.22
N ALA A 167 7.89 -4.56 11.83
CA ALA A 167 7.17 -3.70 12.77
C ALA A 167 6.23 -4.50 13.70
N ARG A 168 5.58 -5.57 13.21
CA ARG A 168 4.79 -6.48 14.06
C ARG A 168 5.65 -7.19 15.10
N ARG A 169 6.90 -7.54 14.80
CA ARG A 169 7.84 -8.10 15.78
C ARG A 169 8.17 -7.13 16.91
N LEU A 170 8.02 -5.83 16.67
CA LEU A 170 8.12 -4.79 17.71
C LEU A 170 6.80 -4.58 18.48
N GLY A 171 5.74 -5.30 18.15
CA GLY A 171 4.43 -5.18 18.78
C GLY A 171 3.55 -4.07 18.20
N LEU A 172 3.87 -3.55 17.01
CA LEU A 172 3.13 -2.48 16.39
C LEU A 172 1.93 -2.99 15.57
N GLY A 173 0.85 -2.22 15.56
CA GLY A 173 -0.27 -2.39 14.64
C GLY A 173 0.13 -1.94 13.24
N VAL A 174 0.05 -2.87 12.26
CA VAL A 174 0.50 -2.64 10.88
C VAL A 174 -0.51 -3.15 9.87
N ARG A 175 -0.78 -2.32 8.86
CA ARG A 175 -1.54 -2.74 7.68
C ARG A 175 -0.72 -2.50 6.41
N ILE A 176 -0.86 -3.42 5.47
CA ILE A 176 -0.26 -3.31 4.14
C ILE A 176 -1.24 -2.56 3.25
N VAL A 177 -0.71 -1.70 2.41
CA VAL A 177 -1.48 -0.88 1.48
C VAL A 177 -1.10 -1.25 0.06
N SER A 178 -2.10 -1.42 -0.79
CA SER A 178 -1.97 -1.47 -2.24
C SER A 178 -2.56 -0.20 -2.83
N GLY A 179 -1.90 0.38 -3.80
CA GLY A 179 -2.35 1.62 -4.42
C GLY A 179 -1.49 2.02 -5.61
N TYR A 180 -1.43 3.31 -5.86
CA TYR A 180 -0.63 3.90 -6.92
C TYR A 180 0.44 4.82 -6.35
N LEU A 181 1.59 4.81 -7.02
CA LEU A 181 2.66 5.78 -6.80
C LEU A 181 2.50 6.90 -7.83
N SER A 182 2.29 8.11 -7.36
CA SER A 182 2.28 9.30 -8.19
C SER A 182 3.70 9.86 -8.25
N ASP A 183 4.30 9.83 -9.43
CA ASP A 183 5.64 10.36 -9.66
C ASP A 183 5.60 11.45 -10.74
N PRO A 184 5.31 12.70 -10.38
CA PRO A 184 5.23 13.78 -11.33
C PRO A 184 6.58 14.15 -11.95
N GLU A 185 7.70 13.77 -11.34
CA GLU A 185 9.06 14.14 -11.78
C GLU A 185 9.85 12.98 -12.39
N ILE A 186 9.25 11.78 -12.47
CA ILE A 186 9.88 10.55 -13.01
C ILE A 186 11.25 10.28 -12.36
N GLY A 187 11.25 9.72 -11.18
CA GLY A 187 12.51 9.42 -10.45
C GLY A 187 12.37 8.48 -9.27
N LEU A 188 11.14 8.09 -8.93
CA LEU A 188 10.92 7.17 -7.82
C LEU A 188 11.17 5.72 -8.23
N VAL A 189 11.77 4.95 -7.34
CA VAL A 189 12.01 3.52 -7.54
C VAL A 189 10.68 2.79 -7.66
N GLY A 190 10.57 1.91 -8.66
CA GLY A 190 9.33 1.19 -8.95
C GLY A 190 8.34 1.94 -9.83
N SER A 191 8.63 3.19 -10.23
CA SER A 191 7.84 3.91 -11.21
C SER A 191 8.25 3.51 -12.63
N ALA A 192 7.29 3.03 -13.43
CA ALA A 192 7.48 2.71 -14.84
C ALA A 192 7.02 3.83 -15.78
N GLY A 193 6.68 5.00 -15.23
CA GLY A 193 6.12 6.14 -15.97
C GLY A 193 5.42 7.12 -15.00
N PRO A 194 4.53 7.99 -15.48
CA PRO A 194 3.84 8.98 -14.65
C PRO A 194 2.91 8.37 -13.58
N GLY A 195 2.79 7.06 -13.51
CA GLY A 195 2.10 6.32 -12.46
C GLY A 195 2.41 4.83 -12.52
N SER A 196 2.38 4.17 -11.39
CA SER A 196 2.58 2.72 -11.28
C SER A 196 1.79 2.13 -10.12
N THR A 197 1.48 0.83 -10.21
CA THR A 197 0.99 0.08 -9.05
C THR A 197 2.09 0.01 -8.00
N HIS A 198 1.72 0.16 -6.75
CA HIS A 198 2.67 0.20 -5.66
C HIS A 198 2.13 -0.44 -4.37
N ALA A 199 3.05 -0.84 -3.49
CA ALA A 199 2.71 -1.37 -2.17
C ALA A 199 3.62 -0.74 -1.10
N TRP A 200 3.02 -0.41 0.04
CA TRP A 200 3.71 0.14 1.21
C TRP A 200 3.03 -0.32 2.50
N VAL A 201 3.42 0.21 3.62
CA VAL A 201 2.80 -0.10 4.90
C VAL A 201 2.30 1.16 5.59
N GLU A 202 1.30 0.98 6.44
CA GLU A 202 0.91 1.98 7.43
C GLU A 202 1.04 1.38 8.82
N MET A 203 1.66 2.13 9.74
CA MET A 203 1.86 1.76 11.12
C MET A 203 1.03 2.68 12.02
N PHE A 204 0.30 2.10 12.98
CA PHE A 204 -0.48 2.87 13.93
C PHE A 204 0.42 3.35 15.07
N ILE A 205 0.46 4.67 15.24
CA ILE A 205 1.22 5.30 16.33
C ILE A 205 0.25 6.17 17.15
N PRO A 206 0.10 5.92 18.46
CA PRO A 206 -0.78 6.69 19.31
C PRO A 206 -0.59 8.20 19.16
N GLY A 207 -1.69 8.92 19.04
CA GLY A 207 -1.73 10.37 18.79
C GLY A 207 -1.62 10.76 17.32
N ALA A 208 -0.78 10.09 16.55
CA ALA A 208 -0.58 10.36 15.11
C ALA A 208 -1.52 9.54 14.20
N GLY A 209 -2.03 8.40 14.69
CA GLY A 209 -2.84 7.48 13.91
C GLY A 209 -2.00 6.65 12.94
N TRP A 210 -2.54 6.37 11.76
CA TRP A 210 -1.87 5.61 10.72
C TRP A 210 -0.87 6.48 9.97
N ILE A 211 0.41 6.11 10.03
CA ILE A 211 1.52 6.77 9.33
C ILE A 211 2.00 5.85 8.20
N ALA A 212 2.04 6.37 6.98
CA ALA A 212 2.58 5.64 5.82
C ALA A 212 4.11 5.59 5.86
N PHE A 213 4.66 4.42 5.57
CA PHE A 213 6.09 4.16 5.37
C PHE A 213 6.26 3.43 4.04
N ASP A 214 6.97 4.03 3.12
CA ASP A 214 7.34 3.41 1.84
C ASP A 214 8.82 3.01 1.87
N PRO A 215 9.11 1.74 2.12
CA PRO A 215 10.50 1.27 2.17
C PRO A 215 11.18 1.28 0.80
N THR A 216 10.42 1.30 -0.29
CA THR A 216 10.98 1.34 -1.65
C THR A 216 11.58 2.72 -1.96
N ASN A 217 10.94 3.80 -1.50
CA ASN A 217 11.35 5.17 -1.76
C ASN A 217 11.91 5.88 -0.52
N ARG A 218 12.05 5.19 0.60
CA ARG A 218 12.50 5.73 1.90
C ARG A 218 11.67 6.92 2.35
N SER A 219 10.40 6.95 1.99
CA SER A 219 9.52 8.05 2.35
C SER A 219 8.66 7.70 3.57
N VAL A 220 8.27 8.74 4.30
CA VAL A 220 7.32 8.67 5.41
C VAL A 220 6.28 9.76 5.22
N GLY A 221 5.00 9.36 5.27
CA GLY A 221 3.86 10.19 4.87
C GLY A 221 3.34 9.82 3.49
N SER A 222 2.26 10.47 3.06
CA SER A 222 1.47 10.07 1.88
C SER A 222 1.61 11.02 0.70
N GLY A 223 2.70 11.80 0.63
CA GLY A 223 2.86 12.91 -0.34
C GLY A 223 2.67 12.52 -1.81
N ASN A 224 2.92 11.27 -2.15
CA ASN A 224 2.84 10.75 -3.52
C ASN A 224 2.17 9.36 -3.57
N LEU A 225 1.41 9.00 -2.53
CA LEU A 225 0.78 7.69 -2.41
C LEU A 225 -0.74 7.83 -2.51
N ILE A 226 -1.35 7.05 -3.40
CA ILE A 226 -2.79 6.99 -3.62
C ILE A 226 -3.29 5.61 -3.21
N PRO A 227 -3.82 5.44 -1.99
CA PRO A 227 -4.25 4.14 -1.49
C PRO A 227 -5.55 3.69 -2.16
N LEU A 228 -5.60 2.39 -2.51
CA LEU A 228 -6.79 1.70 -3.00
C LEU A 228 -7.37 0.77 -1.94
N ALA A 229 -6.51 -0.02 -1.30
CA ALA A 229 -6.91 -0.99 -0.31
C ALA A 229 -5.88 -1.13 0.80
N VAL A 230 -6.36 -1.44 2.00
CA VAL A 230 -5.55 -1.74 3.18
C VAL A 230 -5.98 -3.07 3.78
N ALA A 231 -5.03 -3.88 4.22
CA ALA A 231 -5.34 -5.10 4.94
C ALA A 231 -4.16 -5.58 5.79
N ARG A 232 -4.41 -6.64 6.54
CA ARG A 232 -3.40 -7.31 7.37
C ARG A 232 -2.35 -8.04 6.52
N ASN A 233 -2.78 -8.65 5.42
CA ASN A 233 -1.94 -9.48 4.54
C ASN A 233 -1.98 -8.96 3.11
N ILE A 234 -0.86 -9.07 2.41
CA ILE A 234 -0.70 -8.58 1.02
C ILE A 234 -1.71 -9.23 0.06
N ALA A 235 -2.03 -10.51 0.23
CA ALA A 235 -3.00 -11.21 -0.61
C ALA A 235 -4.42 -10.65 -0.51
N GLN A 236 -4.74 -9.96 0.59
CA GLN A 236 -6.06 -9.33 0.79
C GLN A 236 -6.22 -7.99 0.09
N VAL A 237 -5.13 -7.40 -0.39
CA VAL A 237 -5.11 -6.10 -1.09
C VAL A 237 -4.78 -6.23 -2.58
N THR A 238 -4.89 -7.43 -3.14
CA THR A 238 -4.73 -7.66 -4.57
C THR A 238 -5.78 -6.85 -5.34
N PRO A 239 -5.38 -5.95 -6.26
CA PRO A 239 -6.31 -5.03 -6.92
C PRO A 239 -7.40 -5.74 -7.72
N VAL A 240 -7.04 -6.80 -8.44
CA VAL A 240 -7.95 -7.66 -9.19
C VAL A 240 -7.66 -9.10 -8.83
N ALA A 241 -8.69 -9.84 -8.48
CA ALA A 241 -8.64 -11.28 -8.24
C ALA A 241 -9.92 -11.91 -8.77
N GLY A 242 -9.87 -13.13 -9.26
CA GLY A 242 -11.06 -13.80 -9.79
C GLY A 242 -10.80 -15.24 -10.14
N THR A 243 -11.86 -15.91 -10.57
CA THR A 243 -11.85 -17.28 -11.07
C THR A 243 -12.62 -17.33 -12.38
N PHE A 244 -12.26 -18.25 -13.25
CA PHE A 244 -12.98 -18.52 -14.47
C PHE A 244 -13.21 -20.02 -14.61
N ILE A 245 -14.25 -20.38 -15.39
CA ILE A 245 -14.59 -21.76 -15.70
C ILE A 245 -14.43 -21.93 -17.21
N GLY A 246 -13.67 -22.94 -17.62
CA GLY A 246 -13.46 -23.26 -19.03
C GLY A 246 -12.81 -24.63 -19.20
N THR A 247 -12.90 -25.20 -20.41
CA THR A 247 -12.18 -26.42 -20.80
C THR A 247 -10.98 -26.06 -21.66
N ASN A 248 -9.78 -26.48 -21.26
CA ASN A 248 -8.52 -26.16 -21.94
C ASN A 248 -8.26 -24.65 -22.09
N VAL A 249 -8.45 -23.91 -21.00
CA VAL A 249 -8.32 -22.44 -20.99
C VAL A 249 -7.10 -22.06 -20.19
N ASP A 250 -6.18 -21.36 -20.83
CA ASP A 250 -5.01 -20.76 -20.20
C ASP A 250 -5.14 -19.24 -20.28
N LEU A 251 -4.65 -18.53 -19.24
CA LEU A 251 -4.42 -17.11 -19.33
C LEU A 251 -3.25 -16.87 -20.29
N LEU A 252 -3.53 -16.26 -21.44
CA LEU A 252 -2.53 -16.04 -22.47
C LEU A 252 -1.64 -14.83 -22.17
N SER A 253 -2.22 -13.74 -21.69
CA SER A 253 -1.50 -12.52 -21.35
C SER A 253 -2.33 -11.67 -20.40
N MET A 254 -1.64 -10.85 -19.62
CA MET A 254 -2.23 -9.79 -18.80
C MET A 254 -1.36 -8.55 -18.94
N GLU A 255 -2.00 -7.41 -19.15
CA GLU A 255 -1.34 -6.11 -19.17
C GLU A 255 -1.99 -5.21 -18.13
N VAL A 256 -1.18 -4.46 -17.39
CA VAL A 256 -1.64 -3.48 -16.41
C VAL A 256 -0.99 -2.15 -16.73
N MET A 257 -1.82 -1.14 -16.99
CA MET A 257 -1.36 0.22 -17.28
C MET A 257 -1.94 1.19 -16.23
N VAL A 258 -1.09 2.05 -15.71
CA VAL A 258 -1.49 3.17 -14.83
C VAL A 258 -1.07 4.46 -15.51
N LYS A 259 -2.02 5.36 -15.72
CA LYS A 259 -1.78 6.69 -16.28
C LYS A 259 -2.25 7.75 -15.30
N MET A 260 -1.39 8.71 -15.01
CA MET A 260 -1.73 9.86 -14.17
C MET A 260 -1.52 11.14 -14.92
N GLU A 261 -2.47 12.06 -14.79
CA GLU A 261 -2.43 13.37 -15.40
C GLU A 261 -2.72 14.41 -14.32
N SER A 262 -1.90 15.45 -14.23
CA SER A 262 -2.21 16.60 -13.38
C SER A 262 -3.27 17.44 -14.06
N ALA A 263 -4.34 17.78 -13.34
CA ALA A 263 -5.34 18.74 -13.83
C ALA A 263 -4.66 20.07 -14.05
N THR A 264 -4.46 20.46 -15.31
CA THR A 264 -3.92 21.78 -15.65
C THR A 264 -4.96 22.85 -15.30
N ALA A 265 -4.55 23.94 -14.69
CA ALA A 265 -5.38 25.06 -14.19
C ALA A 265 -6.26 25.77 -15.27
N GLN A 266 -6.26 25.34 -16.50
CA GLN A 266 -6.99 25.95 -17.62
C GLN A 266 -8.50 25.63 -17.64
N ASN A 267 -8.99 24.67 -16.86
CA ASN A 267 -10.44 24.38 -16.76
C ASN A 267 -11.06 24.73 -15.40
N ASN A 268 -10.33 25.41 -14.54
CA ASN A 268 -10.73 25.66 -13.15
C ASN A 268 -11.31 27.06 -12.92
N SER A 269 -12.34 27.47 -13.64
CA SER A 269 -13.21 28.52 -13.09
C SER A 269 -14.19 28.01 -11.99
N LEU A 270 -14.16 26.69 -11.68
CA LEU A 270 -15.01 26.05 -10.65
C LEU A 270 -14.26 25.33 -9.54
N LEU A 271 -12.94 25.16 -9.64
CA LEU A 271 -12.12 24.46 -8.64
C LEU A 271 -10.91 25.32 -8.23
N ALA A 272 -11.17 26.52 -7.79
CA ALA A 272 -10.11 27.37 -7.25
C ALA A 272 -9.63 26.79 -5.91
N GLN A 273 -8.33 26.37 -5.85
CA GLN A 273 -7.51 25.97 -4.71
C GLN A 273 -7.39 24.46 -4.43
N GLY A 274 -6.70 23.73 -5.26
CA GLY A 274 -6.24 22.39 -4.98
C GLY A 274 -5.66 21.73 -6.24
N GLY A 275 -4.48 21.16 -6.17
CA GLY A 275 -3.93 20.37 -7.27
C GLY A 275 -4.71 19.06 -7.40
N GLY A 276 -5.42 18.85 -8.50
CA GLY A 276 -6.11 17.60 -8.78
C GLY A 276 -5.31 16.72 -9.75
N ALA A 277 -5.35 15.41 -9.55
CA ALA A 277 -4.79 14.43 -10.49
C ALA A 277 -5.92 13.52 -11.00
N ASP A 278 -6.00 13.30 -12.31
CA ASP A 278 -6.87 12.32 -12.93
C ASP A 278 -6.12 11.00 -13.12
N ILE A 279 -6.75 9.90 -12.73
CA ILE A 279 -6.17 8.55 -12.84
C ILE A 279 -7.03 7.74 -13.79
N ALA A 280 -6.43 7.18 -14.85
CA ALA A 280 -7.06 6.19 -15.71
C ALA A 280 -6.26 4.89 -15.66
N LEU A 281 -6.97 3.77 -15.48
CA LEU A 281 -6.48 2.41 -15.63
C LEU A 281 -7.09 1.82 -16.90
N LEU A 282 -6.29 1.35 -17.79
CA LEU A 282 -6.70 0.61 -18.99
C LEU A 282 -6.29 -0.84 -18.87
#